data_fd7ec5925ed4482a991659d0bff8bbba
#
_entry.id   fd7ec5925ed4482a991659d0bff8bbba
#
_cell.length_a   1.000
_cell.length_b   1.000
_cell.length_c   1.000
_cell.angle_alpha   90.00
_cell.angle_beta   90.00
_cell.angle_gamma   90.00
#
_symmetry.space_group_name_H-M   'P 1'
#
loop_
_entity.id
_entity.type
_entity.pdbx_description
1 polymer ?
#
loop_
_entity_poly.entity_id
_entity_poly.type
_entity_poly.pdbx_seq_one_letter_code
_entity_poly.pdbx_strand_id
1 'polypeptide(L)'
;IVIRKESYRKFEADKFSLLEEVKQVNIGNARSASLSIGLGLNTATYAQSYNYARVAIDLALARGGDQAVVKDCHGITYFGGKKEQTSKNTRVKARVKAEALREFIVAKDQVIIMGHKIADADCLGACMGIYRAAKELEKKAHIVMNEVTSSVRPLYDEIAESPAYEKDIFLTSEQAMDYINDNTMVVVVDTNKPQMTECPELLKKTKTIAVLDHHRQSSVGIENAVLSYIEPYSSSSCEMVAEVLQYIVDDIRFPNVEADCLYAGIMIDTQNFMNRTGVRTFEAAAFLRR
;
A
#
# COMPACT_ATOMS: atom_id res chain seq x y z
N ILE A 1 8.76 -12.28 -21.33
CA ILE A 1 8.69 -13.63 -21.96
C ILE A 1 8.14 -13.45 -23.36
N VAL A 2 8.70 -14.14 -24.35
CA VAL A 2 8.19 -14.21 -25.71
C VAL A 2 7.56 -15.57 -25.91
N ILE A 3 6.32 -15.60 -26.41
CA ILE A 3 5.60 -16.84 -26.71
C ILE A 3 5.29 -16.92 -28.22
N ARG A 4 5.13 -18.15 -28.72
CA ARG A 4 4.73 -18.37 -30.10
C ARG A 4 3.22 -18.09 -30.31
N LYS A 5 2.84 -17.69 -31.51
CA LYS A 5 1.44 -17.42 -31.85
C LYS A 5 0.51 -18.62 -31.64
N GLU A 6 1.04 -19.83 -31.89
CA GLU A 6 0.28 -21.07 -31.64
C GLU A 6 -0.02 -21.27 -30.14
N SER A 7 0.94 -20.93 -29.25
CA SER A 7 0.75 -21.00 -27.80
C SER A 7 -0.31 -19.99 -27.34
N TYR A 8 -0.27 -18.77 -27.86
CA TYR A 8 -1.30 -17.77 -27.59
C TYR A 8 -2.70 -18.26 -27.98
N ARG A 9 -2.85 -18.83 -29.20
CA ARG A 9 -4.14 -19.36 -29.69
C ARG A 9 -4.71 -20.45 -28.76
N LYS A 10 -3.86 -21.28 -28.16
CA LYS A 10 -4.29 -22.27 -27.16
C LYS A 10 -4.85 -21.60 -25.92
N PHE A 11 -4.12 -20.63 -25.34
CA PHE A 11 -4.59 -19.89 -24.19
C PHE A 11 -5.87 -19.10 -24.45
N GLU A 12 -6.03 -18.54 -25.65
CA GLU A 12 -7.24 -17.83 -26.04
C GLU A 12 -8.43 -18.79 -26.18
N ALA A 13 -8.23 -19.96 -26.80
CA ALA A 13 -9.27 -20.96 -27.01
C ALA A 13 -9.79 -21.56 -25.71
N ASP A 14 -8.91 -21.78 -24.71
CA ASP A 14 -9.27 -22.28 -23.38
C ASP A 14 -9.63 -21.14 -22.39
N LYS A 15 -9.71 -19.88 -22.88
CA LYS A 15 -10.01 -18.68 -22.08
C LYS A 15 -9.06 -18.49 -20.91
N PHE A 16 -7.79 -18.86 -21.09
CA PHE A 16 -6.77 -18.78 -20.04
C PHE A 16 -7.10 -19.63 -18.80
N SER A 17 -7.49 -20.90 -18.99
CA SER A 17 -7.79 -21.86 -17.90
C SER A 17 -6.67 -21.93 -16.87
N LEU A 18 -5.43 -21.66 -17.27
CA LEU A 18 -4.26 -21.53 -16.42
C LEU A 18 -4.48 -20.62 -15.18
N LEU A 19 -5.33 -19.60 -15.29
CA LEU A 19 -5.67 -18.71 -14.16
C LEU A 19 -6.37 -19.47 -13.03
N GLU A 20 -7.25 -20.41 -13.38
CA GLU A 20 -7.95 -21.23 -12.38
C GLU A 20 -7.08 -22.40 -11.90
N GLU A 21 -6.25 -22.96 -12.75
CA GLU A 21 -5.32 -24.05 -12.38
C GLU A 21 -4.30 -23.59 -11.34
N VAL A 22 -3.77 -22.35 -11.49
CA VAL A 22 -2.83 -21.76 -10.52
C VAL A 22 -3.45 -21.60 -9.14
N LYS A 23 -4.75 -21.33 -9.03
CA LYS A 23 -5.45 -21.24 -7.73
C LYS A 23 -5.49 -22.54 -6.96
N GLN A 24 -5.41 -23.67 -7.66
CA GLN A 24 -5.41 -25.00 -7.05
C GLN A 24 -4.04 -25.41 -6.53
N VAL A 25 -2.98 -24.66 -6.89
CA VAL A 25 -1.62 -24.92 -6.40
C VAL A 25 -1.51 -24.54 -4.93
N ASN A 26 -1.41 -25.54 -4.07
CA ASN A 26 -1.16 -25.34 -2.64
C ASN A 26 0.34 -25.24 -2.38
N ILE A 27 0.80 -24.04 -2.06
CA ILE A 27 2.21 -23.76 -1.72
C ILE A 27 2.45 -23.68 -0.21
N GLY A 28 1.52 -24.22 0.59
CA GLY A 28 1.64 -24.23 2.06
C GLY A 28 1.23 -22.93 2.74
N ASN A 29 0.71 -21.96 2.00
CA ASN A 29 0.26 -20.66 2.53
C ASN A 29 -1.25 -20.64 2.72
N ALA A 30 -1.74 -19.81 3.66
CA ALA A 30 -3.17 -19.57 3.87
C ALA A 30 -3.89 -18.86 2.69
N ARG A 31 -3.14 -18.41 1.69
CA ARG A 31 -3.65 -17.74 0.48
C ARG A 31 -3.42 -18.62 -0.75
N SER A 32 -4.44 -18.77 -1.59
CA SER A 32 -4.29 -19.40 -2.91
C SER A 32 -3.36 -18.57 -3.81
N ALA A 33 -2.55 -19.23 -4.61
CA ALA A 33 -1.76 -18.57 -5.63
C ALA A 33 -2.67 -17.91 -6.67
N SER A 34 -2.29 -16.75 -7.20
CA SER A 34 -2.98 -16.08 -8.29
C SER A 34 -2.00 -15.65 -9.38
N LEU A 35 -2.48 -15.55 -10.60
CA LEU A 35 -1.66 -15.20 -11.75
C LEU A 35 -2.28 -14.01 -12.49
N SER A 36 -1.46 -12.99 -12.78
CA SER A 36 -1.86 -11.88 -13.65
C SER A 36 -0.98 -11.89 -14.89
N ILE A 37 -1.60 -11.80 -16.06
CA ILE A 37 -0.92 -11.91 -17.36
C ILE A 37 -1.23 -10.67 -18.20
N GLY A 38 -0.18 -10.02 -18.72
CA GLY A 38 -0.31 -8.98 -19.75
C GLY A 38 0.35 -9.44 -21.05
N LEU A 39 -0.38 -9.40 -22.16
CA LEU A 39 0.10 -9.79 -23.50
C LEU A 39 -0.02 -8.65 -24.50
N GLY A 40 1.04 -8.43 -25.26
CA GLY A 40 1.07 -7.54 -26.42
C GLY A 40 1.14 -8.33 -27.72
N LEU A 41 0.19 -8.12 -28.63
CA LEU A 41 0.05 -8.87 -29.87
C LEU A 41 -0.01 -7.96 -31.11
N ASN A 42 0.20 -8.59 -32.28
CA ASN A 42 0.00 -7.97 -33.58
C ASN A 42 0.69 -6.62 -33.77
N THR A 43 1.94 -6.53 -33.31
CA THR A 43 2.76 -5.32 -33.38
C THR A 43 3.83 -5.45 -34.45
N ALA A 44 4.36 -4.31 -34.92
CA ALA A 44 5.42 -4.28 -35.91
C ALA A 44 6.81 -4.65 -35.35
N THR A 45 7.02 -4.43 -34.04
CA THR A 45 8.32 -4.65 -33.40
C THR A 45 8.17 -5.30 -32.02
N TYR A 46 9.23 -5.98 -31.55
CA TYR A 46 9.27 -6.51 -30.18
C TYR A 46 9.17 -5.43 -29.12
N ALA A 47 9.74 -4.26 -29.33
CA ALA A 47 9.63 -3.13 -28.43
C ALA A 47 8.17 -2.67 -28.26
N GLN A 48 7.42 -2.61 -29.36
CA GLN A 48 6.00 -2.29 -29.32
C GLN A 48 5.18 -3.40 -28.63
N SER A 49 5.50 -4.69 -28.90
CA SER A 49 4.89 -5.81 -28.18
C SER A 49 5.11 -5.71 -26.67
N TYR A 50 6.32 -5.36 -26.26
CA TYR A 50 6.67 -5.16 -24.86
C TYR A 50 5.87 -4.02 -24.22
N ASN A 51 5.76 -2.88 -24.90
CA ASN A 51 4.98 -1.75 -24.41
C ASN A 51 3.49 -2.10 -24.28
N TYR A 52 2.93 -2.85 -25.25
CA TYR A 52 1.57 -3.33 -25.16
C TYR A 52 1.36 -4.31 -24.01
N ALA A 53 2.31 -5.23 -23.80
CA ALA A 53 2.26 -6.16 -22.68
C ALA A 53 2.35 -5.45 -21.32
N ARG A 54 3.16 -4.38 -21.20
CA ARG A 54 3.22 -3.54 -20.01
C ARG A 54 1.88 -2.87 -19.72
N VAL A 55 1.31 -2.19 -20.69
CA VAL A 55 -0.04 -1.59 -20.54
C VAL A 55 -1.06 -2.65 -20.15
N ALA A 56 -1.01 -3.84 -20.77
CA ALA A 56 -1.94 -4.91 -20.47
C ALA A 56 -1.80 -5.45 -19.05
N ILE A 57 -0.56 -5.63 -18.53
CA ILE A 57 -0.38 -6.08 -17.15
C ILE A 57 -0.79 -5.02 -16.15
N ASP A 58 -0.51 -3.74 -16.42
CA ASP A 58 -0.93 -2.65 -15.55
C ASP A 58 -2.46 -2.58 -15.46
N LEU A 59 -3.17 -2.78 -16.58
CA LEU A 59 -4.63 -2.89 -16.59
C LEU A 59 -5.15 -4.12 -15.83
N ALA A 60 -4.47 -5.27 -15.95
CA ALA A 60 -4.83 -6.45 -15.17
C ALA A 60 -4.73 -6.18 -13.67
N LEU A 61 -3.63 -5.55 -13.25
CA LEU A 61 -3.36 -5.24 -11.85
C LEU A 61 -4.30 -4.16 -11.30
N ALA A 62 -4.57 -3.10 -12.07
CA ALA A 62 -5.52 -2.04 -11.70
C ALA A 62 -6.95 -2.56 -11.47
N ARG A 63 -7.29 -3.72 -12.04
CA ARG A 63 -8.60 -4.39 -11.86
C ARG A 63 -8.60 -5.46 -10.78
N GLY A 64 -7.56 -5.51 -9.96
CA GLY A 64 -7.43 -6.46 -8.85
C GLY A 64 -6.62 -7.72 -9.17
N GLY A 65 -5.98 -7.79 -10.33
CA GLY A 65 -5.18 -8.96 -10.74
C GLY A 65 -6.03 -10.19 -11.06
N ASP A 66 -5.39 -11.39 -10.96
CA ASP A 66 -6.05 -12.69 -11.20
C ASP A 66 -6.78 -12.76 -12.55
N GLN A 67 -6.18 -12.22 -13.59
CA GLN A 67 -6.73 -12.15 -14.93
C GLN A 67 -5.65 -12.05 -16.00
N ALA A 68 -5.99 -12.39 -17.23
CA ALA A 68 -5.18 -12.12 -18.40
C ALA A 68 -5.77 -10.95 -19.20
N VAL A 69 -4.92 -10.01 -19.57
CA VAL A 69 -5.26 -8.89 -20.42
C VAL A 69 -4.41 -8.95 -21.68
N VAL A 70 -5.04 -8.89 -22.81
CA VAL A 70 -4.40 -8.91 -24.14
C VAL A 70 -4.63 -7.58 -24.80
N LYS A 71 -3.56 -6.91 -25.20
CA LYS A 71 -3.60 -5.67 -25.98
C LYS A 71 -3.02 -5.91 -27.36
N ASP A 72 -3.77 -5.52 -28.37
CA ASP A 72 -3.32 -5.47 -29.76
C ASP A 72 -3.60 -4.11 -30.39
N CYS A 73 -3.41 -3.99 -31.72
CA CYS A 73 -3.67 -2.76 -32.47
C CYS A 73 -5.18 -2.45 -32.60
N HIS A 74 -6.07 -3.39 -32.32
CA HIS A 74 -7.53 -3.25 -32.45
C HIS A 74 -8.18 -2.93 -31.10
N GLY A 75 -7.52 -3.24 -29.97
CA GLY A 75 -8.08 -2.97 -28.66
C GLY A 75 -7.50 -3.81 -27.53
N ILE A 76 -8.31 -3.97 -26.49
CA ILE A 76 -7.93 -4.69 -25.27
C ILE A 76 -9.00 -5.73 -24.97
N THR A 77 -8.56 -6.98 -24.77
CA THR A 77 -9.42 -8.10 -24.38
C THR A 77 -9.05 -8.60 -23.00
N TYR A 78 -10.06 -8.93 -22.18
CA TYR A 78 -9.90 -9.40 -20.82
C TYR A 78 -10.38 -10.85 -20.69
N PHE A 79 -9.59 -11.67 -19.96
CA PHE A 79 -9.92 -13.05 -19.62
C PHE A 79 -9.78 -13.25 -18.11
N GLY A 80 -10.74 -13.93 -17.48
CA GLY A 80 -10.78 -14.07 -16.01
C GLY A 80 -11.22 -12.79 -15.30
N GLY A 81 -10.99 -12.72 -14.01
CA GLY A 81 -11.33 -11.56 -13.17
C GLY A 81 -12.83 -11.43 -12.88
N LYS A 82 -13.25 -11.75 -11.65
CA LYS A 82 -14.65 -11.52 -11.21
C LYS A 82 -14.80 -10.06 -10.76
N LYS A 83 -15.45 -9.24 -11.56
CA LYS A 83 -15.61 -7.78 -11.40
C LYS A 83 -16.31 -7.30 -10.12
N GLU A 84 -17.12 -8.11 -9.45
CA GLU A 84 -18.01 -7.63 -8.36
C GLU A 84 -17.61 -8.06 -6.94
N GLN A 85 -16.86 -9.14 -6.79
CA GLN A 85 -16.49 -9.63 -5.45
C GLN A 85 -15.26 -8.93 -4.86
N THR A 86 -14.37 -8.36 -5.68
CA THR A 86 -13.11 -7.78 -5.22
C THR A 86 -13.33 -6.46 -4.48
N SER A 87 -14.20 -5.58 -4.96
CA SER A 87 -14.43 -4.27 -4.31
C SER A 87 -15.20 -4.38 -3.00
N LYS A 88 -16.20 -5.28 -2.90
CA LYS A 88 -16.91 -5.54 -1.64
C LYS A 88 -16.01 -6.21 -0.61
N ASN A 89 -15.17 -7.17 -1.03
CA ASN A 89 -14.22 -7.84 -0.14
C ASN A 89 -13.13 -6.91 0.37
N THR A 90 -12.64 -5.95 -0.44
CA THR A 90 -11.60 -5.00 -0.01
C THR A 90 -12.12 -4.01 1.03
N ARG A 91 -13.30 -3.44 0.86
CA ARG A 91 -13.91 -2.54 1.87
C ARG A 91 -14.18 -3.26 3.20
N VAL A 92 -14.67 -4.51 3.14
CA VAL A 92 -14.85 -5.32 4.36
C VAL A 92 -13.51 -5.60 5.03
N LYS A 93 -12.47 -5.93 4.25
CA LYS A 93 -11.12 -6.11 4.79
C LYS A 93 -10.58 -4.82 5.42
N ALA A 94 -10.69 -3.68 4.74
CA ALA A 94 -10.24 -2.39 5.25
C ALA A 94 -10.92 -2.06 6.58
N ARG A 95 -12.25 -2.25 6.67
CA ARG A 95 -13.00 -2.06 7.92
C ARG A 95 -12.52 -2.98 9.05
N VAL A 96 -12.38 -4.27 8.78
CA VAL A 96 -11.88 -5.24 9.79
C VAL A 96 -10.46 -4.90 10.23
N LYS A 97 -9.59 -4.47 9.29
CA LYS A 97 -8.22 -4.06 9.61
C LYS A 97 -8.17 -2.74 10.37
N ALA A 98 -9.05 -1.80 10.04
CA ALA A 98 -9.21 -0.54 10.76
C ALA A 98 -9.65 -0.76 12.21
N GLU A 99 -10.66 -1.60 12.44
CA GLU A 99 -11.14 -1.94 13.78
C GLU A 99 -10.02 -2.60 14.61
N ALA A 100 -9.33 -3.59 14.04
CA ALA A 100 -8.21 -4.23 14.72
C ALA A 100 -7.07 -3.25 15.02
N LEU A 101 -6.73 -2.35 14.07
CA LEU A 101 -5.71 -1.32 14.29
C LEU A 101 -6.12 -0.36 15.41
N ARG A 102 -7.38 0.07 15.41
CA ARG A 102 -7.95 0.91 16.46
C ARG A 102 -7.85 0.25 17.83
N GLU A 103 -8.24 -1.01 17.96
CA GLU A 103 -8.13 -1.76 19.21
C GLU A 103 -6.69 -1.82 19.73
N PHE A 104 -5.72 -2.10 18.84
CA PHE A 104 -4.30 -2.13 19.20
C PHE A 104 -3.78 -0.75 19.61
N ILE A 105 -4.15 0.33 18.92
CA ILE A 105 -3.76 1.69 19.29
C ILE A 105 -4.35 2.07 20.65
N VAL A 106 -5.64 1.82 20.87
CA VAL A 106 -6.33 2.14 22.14
C VAL A 106 -5.71 1.40 23.33
N ALA A 107 -5.27 0.16 23.13
CA ALA A 107 -4.65 -0.66 24.17
C ALA A 107 -3.24 -0.21 24.57
N LYS A 108 -2.65 0.78 23.89
CA LYS A 108 -1.30 1.28 24.12
C LYS A 108 -1.31 2.75 24.52
N ASP A 109 -0.22 3.21 25.17
CA ASP A 109 -0.07 4.61 25.57
C ASP A 109 0.48 5.47 24.44
N GLN A 110 1.28 4.87 23.58
CA GLN A 110 1.94 5.58 22.47
C GLN A 110 2.13 4.70 21.24
N VAL A 111 2.28 5.39 20.10
CA VAL A 111 2.53 4.79 18.80
C VAL A 111 3.83 5.36 18.21
N ILE A 112 4.75 4.49 17.83
CA ILE A 112 5.92 4.88 17.03
C ILE A 112 5.68 4.37 15.60
N ILE A 113 5.77 5.28 14.64
CA ILE A 113 5.46 5.04 13.24
C ILE A 113 6.74 5.12 12.44
N MET A 114 6.98 4.20 11.52
CA MET A 114 8.12 4.26 10.63
C MET A 114 7.78 3.68 9.26
N GLY A 115 8.43 4.18 8.23
CA GLY A 115 8.37 3.61 6.90
C GLY A 115 9.73 3.04 6.47
N HIS A 116 10.04 3.17 5.18
CA HIS A 116 11.33 2.75 4.63
C HIS A 116 12.40 3.85 4.74
N LYS A 117 13.70 3.44 4.75
CA LYS A 117 14.88 4.31 5.01
C LYS A 117 15.02 5.53 4.10
N ILE A 118 14.60 5.43 2.86
CA ILE A 118 14.65 6.55 1.90
C ILE A 118 13.20 7.00 1.68
N ALA A 119 12.66 7.73 2.66
CA ALA A 119 11.27 8.13 2.64
C ALA A 119 10.93 8.94 1.38
N ASP A 120 9.84 8.55 0.72
CA ASP A 120 9.19 9.30 -0.34
C ASP A 120 7.84 9.86 0.13
N ALA A 121 7.08 10.45 -0.78
CA ALA A 121 5.82 11.09 -0.44
C ALA A 121 4.75 10.07 0.02
N ASP A 122 4.76 8.82 -0.51
CA ASP A 122 3.82 7.79 -0.07
C ASP A 122 4.16 7.33 1.36
N CYS A 123 5.44 7.12 1.63
CA CYS A 123 5.92 6.78 2.95
C CYS A 123 5.57 7.86 4.00
N LEU A 124 5.90 9.14 3.75
CA LEU A 124 5.61 10.24 4.68
C LEU A 124 4.11 10.42 4.86
N GLY A 125 3.34 10.41 3.77
CA GLY A 125 1.90 10.57 3.81
C GLY A 125 1.21 9.46 4.61
N ALA A 126 1.62 8.20 4.40
CA ALA A 126 1.12 7.07 5.17
C ALA A 126 1.47 7.19 6.67
N CYS A 127 2.69 7.64 7.00
CA CYS A 127 3.08 7.94 8.39
C CYS A 127 2.17 9.00 9.01
N MET A 128 1.93 10.11 8.31
CA MET A 128 1.06 11.19 8.80
C MET A 128 -0.39 10.74 9.00
N GLY A 129 -0.92 9.89 8.12
CA GLY A 129 -2.25 9.32 8.30
C GLY A 129 -2.36 8.46 9.58
N ILE A 130 -1.36 7.62 9.86
CA ILE A 130 -1.34 6.83 11.10
C ILE A 130 -1.11 7.73 12.33
N TYR A 131 -0.28 8.77 12.20
CA TYR A 131 -0.12 9.79 13.24
C TYR A 131 -1.47 10.41 13.58
N ARG A 132 -2.26 10.84 12.59
CA ARG A 132 -3.62 11.38 12.80
C ARG A 132 -4.53 10.37 13.49
N ALA A 133 -4.53 9.10 13.06
CA ALA A 133 -5.30 8.05 13.72
C ALA A 133 -4.99 7.93 15.22
N ALA A 134 -3.70 7.97 15.57
CA ALA A 134 -3.27 7.90 16.95
C ALA A 134 -3.69 9.15 17.76
N LYS A 135 -3.58 10.36 17.18
CA LYS A 135 -3.99 11.61 17.82
C LYS A 135 -5.51 11.67 18.04
N GLU A 136 -6.33 11.23 17.08
CA GLU A 136 -7.79 11.13 17.24
C GLU A 136 -8.21 10.14 18.34
N LEU A 137 -7.37 9.15 18.59
CA LEU A 137 -7.55 8.20 19.70
C LEU A 137 -6.84 8.64 21.01
N GLU A 138 -6.45 9.93 21.08
CA GLU A 138 -5.81 10.56 22.24
C GLU A 138 -4.50 9.88 22.68
N LYS A 139 -3.74 9.34 21.71
CA LYS A 139 -2.45 8.69 21.96
C LYS A 139 -1.28 9.60 21.60
N LYS A 140 -0.17 9.43 22.30
CA LYS A 140 1.11 9.99 21.87
C LYS A 140 1.55 9.30 20.60
N ALA A 141 2.07 10.05 19.64
CA ALA A 141 2.52 9.49 18.39
C ALA A 141 3.78 10.18 17.89
N HIS A 142 4.72 9.40 17.37
CA HIS A 142 5.98 9.88 16.83
C HIS A 142 6.30 9.15 15.53
N ILE A 143 6.95 9.84 14.61
CA ILE A 143 7.37 9.31 13.31
C ILE A 143 8.90 9.22 13.30
N VAL A 144 9.44 8.05 13.00
CA VAL A 144 10.89 7.86 12.89
C VAL A 144 11.34 8.23 11.48
N MET A 145 12.27 9.18 11.41
CA MET A 145 12.87 9.65 10.16
C MET A 145 14.30 10.13 10.42
N ASN A 146 15.30 9.41 9.93
CA ASN A 146 16.72 9.76 10.11
C ASN A 146 17.21 10.73 9.05
N GLU A 147 16.70 10.61 7.83
CA GLU A 147 17.11 11.45 6.70
C GLU A 147 15.87 11.99 5.97
N VAL A 148 15.86 13.30 5.75
CA VAL A 148 14.80 13.98 5.00
C VAL A 148 15.25 14.14 3.56
N THR A 149 14.69 13.32 2.66
CA THR A 149 14.98 13.39 1.23
C THR A 149 14.41 14.67 0.60
N SER A 150 14.95 15.08 -0.55
CA SER A 150 14.46 16.27 -1.26
C SER A 150 12.99 16.15 -1.69
N SER A 151 12.50 14.93 -1.91
CA SER A 151 11.12 14.67 -2.32
C SER A 151 10.10 14.96 -1.22
N VAL A 152 10.45 14.75 0.05
CA VAL A 152 9.56 14.96 1.18
C VAL A 152 9.83 16.27 1.94
N ARG A 153 10.97 16.91 1.68
CA ARG A 153 11.41 18.11 2.42
C ARG A 153 10.36 19.21 2.53
N PRO A 154 9.65 19.62 1.46
CA PRO A 154 8.65 20.69 1.59
C PRO A 154 7.54 20.37 2.59
N LEU A 155 7.04 19.14 2.58
CA LEU A 155 5.99 18.70 3.52
C LEU A 155 6.54 18.51 4.93
N TYR A 156 7.74 17.96 5.04
CA TYR A 156 8.42 17.79 6.33
C TYR A 156 8.65 19.13 7.02
N ASP A 157 9.21 20.11 6.32
CA ASP A 157 9.51 21.45 6.87
C ASP A 157 8.21 22.14 7.33
N GLU A 158 7.11 22.05 6.55
CA GLU A 158 5.83 22.61 6.92
C GLU A 158 5.28 22.01 8.21
N ILE A 159 5.44 20.70 8.42
CA ILE A 159 5.00 20.02 9.65
C ILE A 159 5.92 20.38 10.81
N ALA A 160 7.24 20.28 10.62
CA ALA A 160 8.24 20.48 11.68
C ALA A 160 8.28 21.92 12.21
N GLU A 161 7.99 22.90 11.36
CA GLU A 161 7.98 24.33 11.73
C GLU A 161 6.60 24.78 12.27
N SER A 162 5.56 23.98 12.10
CA SER A 162 4.20 24.32 12.50
C SER A 162 4.02 24.21 14.03
N PRO A 163 3.50 25.25 14.69
CA PRO A 163 3.18 25.21 16.12
C PRO A 163 2.00 24.28 16.46
N ALA A 164 1.32 23.72 15.46
CA ALA A 164 0.22 22.79 15.65
C ALA A 164 0.69 21.37 16.02
N TYR A 165 1.98 21.09 15.85
CA TYR A 165 2.56 19.78 16.16
C TYR A 165 3.54 19.85 17.34
N GLU A 166 3.66 18.72 18.03
CA GLU A 166 4.68 18.57 19.07
C GLU A 166 6.08 18.62 18.46
N LYS A 167 7.05 19.18 19.17
CA LYS A 167 8.45 19.31 18.70
C LYS A 167 9.12 17.96 18.45
N ASP A 168 8.62 16.93 19.06
CA ASP A 168 9.10 15.54 18.97
C ASP A 168 8.22 14.66 18.07
N ILE A 169 7.44 15.27 17.15
CA ILE A 169 6.70 14.50 16.14
C ILE A 169 7.63 13.64 15.29
N PHE A 170 8.79 14.17 14.90
CA PHE A 170 9.83 13.43 14.20
C PHE A 170 10.96 13.07 15.16
N LEU A 171 11.34 11.79 15.17
CA LEU A 171 12.43 11.25 15.96
C LEU A 171 13.48 10.62 15.06
N THR A 172 14.74 10.69 15.47
CA THR A 172 15.77 9.80 14.92
C THR A 172 15.59 8.38 15.46
N SER A 173 16.23 7.39 14.83
CA SER A 173 16.24 6.01 15.35
C SER A 173 16.76 5.92 16.77
N GLU A 174 17.78 6.70 17.13
CA GLU A 174 18.35 6.76 18.48
C GLU A 174 17.31 7.27 19.48
N GLN A 175 16.68 8.40 19.20
CA GLN A 175 15.60 8.94 20.03
C GLN A 175 14.43 7.97 20.16
N ALA A 176 14.01 7.34 19.06
CA ALA A 176 12.90 6.37 19.10
C ALA A 176 13.21 5.15 19.97
N MET A 177 14.48 4.73 20.02
CA MET A 177 14.93 3.66 20.92
C MET A 177 14.89 4.06 22.41
N ASP A 178 15.00 5.36 22.73
CA ASP A 178 14.83 5.87 24.09
C ASP A 178 13.35 6.03 24.48
N TYR A 179 12.47 6.31 23.49
CA TYR A 179 11.03 6.49 23.72
C TYR A 179 10.28 5.16 23.84
N ILE A 180 10.76 4.08 23.23
CA ILE A 180 10.03 2.80 23.20
C ILE A 180 9.99 2.14 24.60
N ASN A 181 8.81 1.62 24.96
CA ASN A 181 8.59 0.85 26.19
C ASN A 181 7.58 -0.29 25.91
N ASP A 182 7.27 -1.10 26.93
CA ASP A 182 6.35 -2.24 26.82
C ASP A 182 4.92 -1.84 26.41
N ASN A 183 4.56 -0.57 26.61
CA ASN A 183 3.25 -0.03 26.26
C ASN A 183 3.25 0.76 24.95
N THR A 184 4.24 0.50 24.10
CA THR A 184 4.39 1.12 22.80
C THR A 184 3.93 0.17 21.67
N MET A 185 3.13 0.69 20.77
CA MET A 185 2.86 0.05 19.46
C MET A 185 3.81 0.60 18.40
N VAL A 186 4.34 -0.27 17.56
CA VAL A 186 5.08 0.13 16.35
C VAL A 186 4.21 -0.11 15.13
N VAL A 187 4.04 0.91 14.31
CA VAL A 187 3.34 0.81 13.02
C VAL A 187 4.34 1.02 11.90
N VAL A 188 4.45 0.04 11.03
CA VAL A 188 5.28 0.10 9.84
C VAL A 188 4.38 0.35 8.64
N VAL A 189 4.71 1.37 7.85
CA VAL A 189 3.99 1.70 6.63
C VAL A 189 4.92 1.65 5.42
N ASP A 190 4.35 1.38 4.28
CA ASP A 190 5.00 1.43 2.96
C ASP A 190 6.24 0.54 2.81
N THR A 191 6.38 -0.42 3.69
CA THR A 191 7.34 -1.53 3.55
C THR A 191 6.93 -2.70 4.43
N ASN A 192 7.17 -3.92 3.96
CA ASN A 192 6.98 -5.13 4.76
C ASN A 192 8.31 -5.87 5.06
N LYS A 193 9.45 -5.26 4.69
CA LYS A 193 10.78 -5.85 4.85
C LYS A 193 11.50 -5.23 6.04
N PRO A 194 11.87 -6.02 7.06
CA PRO A 194 12.54 -5.50 8.27
C PRO A 194 13.77 -4.65 7.96
N GLN A 195 14.61 -5.07 7.01
CA GLN A 195 15.87 -4.41 6.67
C GLN A 195 15.68 -3.04 5.99
N MET A 196 14.51 -2.83 5.40
CA MET A 196 14.16 -1.58 4.71
C MET A 196 13.55 -0.56 5.64
N THR A 197 13.08 -0.96 6.83
CA THR A 197 12.48 -0.03 7.80
C THR A 197 13.49 0.98 8.31
N GLU A 198 13.03 2.15 8.69
CA GLU A 198 13.85 3.26 9.17
C GLU A 198 14.67 2.88 10.42
N CYS A 199 14.09 2.09 11.32
CA CYS A 199 14.74 1.56 12.51
C CYS A 199 14.37 0.09 12.73
N PRO A 200 15.12 -0.88 12.15
CA PRO A 200 14.83 -2.31 12.30
C PRO A 200 14.89 -2.81 13.75
N GLU A 201 15.65 -2.14 14.62
CA GLU A 201 15.84 -2.50 16.02
C GLU A 201 14.54 -2.36 16.83
N LEU A 202 13.67 -1.40 16.48
CA LEU A 202 12.37 -1.21 17.11
C LEU A 202 11.48 -2.46 17.00
N LEU A 203 11.60 -3.21 15.90
CA LEU A 203 10.82 -4.43 15.68
C LEU A 203 11.12 -5.54 16.69
N LYS A 204 12.26 -5.44 17.39
CA LYS A 204 12.69 -6.41 18.41
C LYS A 204 12.31 -5.95 19.83
N LYS A 205 11.91 -4.67 19.99
CA LYS A 205 11.65 -4.06 21.29
C LYS A 205 10.19 -4.12 21.72
N THR A 206 9.27 -4.33 20.82
CA THR A 206 7.84 -4.47 21.12
C THR A 206 7.26 -5.74 20.53
N LYS A 207 6.19 -6.23 21.16
CA LYS A 207 5.38 -7.35 20.66
C LYS A 207 4.15 -6.89 19.87
N THR A 208 3.89 -5.58 19.85
CA THR A 208 2.71 -5.02 19.19
C THR A 208 3.14 -4.26 17.94
N ILE A 209 3.21 -4.95 16.82
CA ILE A 209 3.63 -4.40 15.53
C ILE A 209 2.49 -4.52 14.55
N ALA A 210 2.13 -3.43 13.86
CA ALA A 210 1.26 -3.45 12.70
C ALA A 210 2.05 -3.11 11.43
N VAL A 211 1.66 -3.70 10.31
CA VAL A 211 2.26 -3.45 9.00
C VAL A 211 1.15 -3.12 8.01
N LEU A 212 1.23 -1.95 7.35
CA LEU A 212 0.35 -1.52 6.27
C LEU A 212 1.20 -1.23 5.04
N ASP A 213 1.07 -2.01 3.98
CA ASP A 213 1.96 -1.91 2.83
C ASP A 213 1.28 -2.36 1.53
N HIS A 214 1.56 -1.67 0.44
CA HIS A 214 1.06 -2.03 -0.89
C HIS A 214 2.09 -2.79 -1.74
N HIS A 215 3.28 -3.01 -1.23
CA HIS A 215 4.30 -3.80 -1.92
C HIS A 215 4.05 -5.30 -1.81
N ARG A 216 4.51 -6.06 -2.81
CA ARG A 216 4.41 -7.52 -2.76
C ARG A 216 5.23 -8.07 -1.60
N GLN A 217 4.62 -8.96 -0.84
CA GLN A 217 5.30 -9.67 0.23
C GLN A 217 6.41 -10.57 -0.35
N SER A 218 7.60 -10.42 0.19
CA SER A 218 8.74 -11.30 -0.10
C SER A 218 8.80 -12.47 0.89
N SER A 219 9.69 -13.43 0.64
CA SER A 219 9.97 -14.52 1.58
C SER A 219 10.54 -14.06 2.93
N VAL A 220 11.02 -12.81 3.01
CA VAL A 220 11.58 -12.21 4.23
C VAL A 220 10.69 -11.01 4.58
N GLY A 221 9.66 -11.24 5.37
CA GLY A 221 8.75 -10.20 5.86
C GLY A 221 8.87 -9.98 7.37
N ILE A 222 8.11 -9.02 7.90
CA ILE A 222 7.96 -8.81 9.35
C ILE A 222 7.02 -9.89 9.88
N GLU A 223 7.58 -10.97 10.44
CA GLU A 223 6.82 -12.17 10.83
C GLU A 223 6.07 -12.01 12.16
N ASN A 224 6.57 -11.17 13.07
CA ASN A 224 6.02 -10.97 14.41
C ASN A 224 4.95 -9.87 14.47
N ALA A 225 4.38 -9.44 13.34
CA ALA A 225 3.31 -8.45 13.32
C ALA A 225 1.98 -9.04 13.83
N VAL A 226 1.37 -8.39 14.83
CA VAL A 226 0.02 -8.73 15.31
C VAL A 226 -1.07 -8.33 14.32
N LEU A 227 -0.78 -7.33 13.48
CA LEU A 227 -1.62 -6.91 12.38
C LEU A 227 -0.77 -6.77 11.11
N SER A 228 -1.14 -7.49 10.07
CA SER A 228 -0.55 -7.34 8.74
C SER A 228 -1.67 -7.03 7.74
N TYR A 229 -1.57 -5.87 7.09
CA TYR A 229 -2.45 -5.45 6.01
C TYR A 229 -1.62 -5.12 4.79
N ILE A 230 -1.45 -6.11 3.92
CA ILE A 230 -0.66 -6.01 2.70
C ILE A 230 -1.60 -6.19 1.51
N GLU A 231 -1.69 -5.16 0.66
CA GLU A 231 -2.58 -5.12 -0.51
C GLU A 231 -1.82 -4.67 -1.78
N PRO A 232 -1.15 -5.59 -2.48
CA PRO A 232 -0.34 -5.28 -3.66
C PRO A 232 -1.10 -4.68 -4.85
N TYR A 233 -2.40 -4.64 -4.77
CA TYR A 233 -3.29 -4.07 -5.79
C TYR A 233 -3.78 -2.66 -5.43
N SER A 234 -3.44 -2.16 -4.25
CA SER A 234 -3.62 -0.75 -3.92
C SER A 234 -2.66 0.12 -4.73
N SER A 235 -3.07 1.33 -5.06
CA SER A 235 -2.21 2.25 -5.82
C SER A 235 -1.02 2.74 -5.00
N SER A 236 -1.22 2.91 -3.69
CA SER A 236 -0.25 3.43 -2.74
C SER A 236 -0.58 3.01 -1.31
N SER A 237 0.35 3.14 -0.40
CA SER A 237 0.12 3.00 1.04
C SER A 237 -0.77 4.11 1.58
N CYS A 238 -0.68 5.32 1.02
CA CYS A 238 -1.58 6.43 1.34
C CYS A 238 -3.05 6.14 0.98
N GLU A 239 -3.32 5.48 -0.15
CA GLU A 239 -4.68 5.00 -0.47
C GLU A 239 -5.20 4.07 0.61
N MET A 240 -4.40 3.09 1.02
CA MET A 240 -4.78 2.12 2.05
C MET A 240 -5.02 2.79 3.41
N VAL A 241 -4.13 3.71 3.81
CA VAL A 241 -4.28 4.44 5.07
C VAL A 241 -5.50 5.34 5.04
N ALA A 242 -5.73 6.09 3.95
CA ALA A 242 -6.92 6.92 3.79
C ALA A 242 -8.23 6.10 3.86
N GLU A 243 -8.23 4.88 3.31
CA GLU A 243 -9.38 3.97 3.42
C GLU A 243 -9.58 3.49 4.87
N VAL A 244 -8.51 3.11 5.57
CA VAL A 244 -8.56 2.67 6.97
C VAL A 244 -9.05 3.78 7.89
N LEU A 245 -8.60 5.02 7.69
CA LEU A 245 -8.97 6.18 8.49
C LEU A 245 -10.47 6.45 8.51
N GLN A 246 -11.19 6.13 7.43
CA GLN A 246 -12.66 6.27 7.35
C GLN A 246 -13.42 5.38 8.35
N TYR A 247 -12.76 4.38 8.92
CA TYR A 247 -13.35 3.40 9.86
C TYR A 247 -12.74 3.44 11.26
N ILE A 248 -11.65 4.20 11.48
CA ILE A 248 -11.00 4.31 12.80
C ILE A 248 -11.79 5.22 13.71
N VAL A 249 -12.22 6.37 13.19
CA VAL A 249 -12.98 7.40 13.94
C VAL A 249 -14.06 7.97 13.02
N ASP A 250 -15.24 8.20 13.56
CA ASP A 250 -16.31 8.87 12.83
C ASP A 250 -15.95 10.36 12.62
N ASP A 251 -16.20 10.87 11.41
CA ASP A 251 -15.98 12.28 11.03
C ASP A 251 -14.56 12.81 11.28
N ILE A 252 -13.54 11.99 11.03
CA ILE A 252 -12.14 12.41 11.13
C ILE A 252 -11.89 13.68 10.29
N ARG A 253 -11.26 14.68 10.91
CA ARG A 253 -10.88 15.92 10.24
C ARG A 253 -9.36 16.03 10.18
N PHE A 254 -8.87 16.32 8.98
CA PHE A 254 -7.44 16.51 8.74
C PHE A 254 -7.08 17.98 8.76
N PRO A 255 -5.99 18.39 9.44
CA PRO A 255 -5.27 19.60 9.05
C PRO A 255 -4.86 19.51 7.57
N ASN A 256 -4.88 20.65 6.87
CA ASN A 256 -4.62 20.65 5.42
C ASN A 256 -3.31 19.97 5.05
N VAL A 257 -2.23 20.21 5.80
CA VAL A 257 -0.92 19.61 5.53
C VAL A 257 -0.93 18.08 5.62
N GLU A 258 -1.71 17.50 6.54
CA GLU A 258 -1.81 16.03 6.66
C GLU A 258 -2.59 15.42 5.49
N ALA A 259 -3.70 16.09 5.10
CA ALA A 259 -4.44 15.71 3.92
C ALA A 259 -3.59 15.83 2.65
N ASP A 260 -2.78 16.90 2.56
CA ASP A 260 -1.86 17.11 1.44
C ASP A 260 -0.73 16.09 1.41
N CYS A 261 -0.19 15.64 2.55
CA CYS A 261 0.78 14.54 2.63
C CYS A 261 0.21 13.24 2.04
N LEU A 262 -0.98 12.82 2.51
CA LEU A 262 -1.65 11.62 2.00
C LEU A 262 -1.98 11.73 0.52
N TYR A 263 -2.48 12.89 0.10
CA TYR A 263 -2.82 13.15 -1.29
C TYR A 263 -1.59 13.16 -2.21
N ALA A 264 -0.48 13.75 -1.76
CA ALA A 264 0.79 13.77 -2.49
C ALA A 264 1.33 12.35 -2.70
N GLY A 265 1.27 11.47 -1.69
CA GLY A 265 1.64 10.07 -1.81
C GLY A 265 0.82 9.37 -2.89
N ILE A 266 -0.51 9.50 -2.87
CA ILE A 266 -1.38 8.95 -3.92
C ILE A 266 -0.99 9.50 -5.31
N MET A 267 -0.76 10.80 -5.43
CA MET A 267 -0.41 11.43 -6.71
C MET A 267 0.91 10.93 -7.27
N ILE A 268 1.94 10.81 -6.44
CA ILE A 268 3.29 10.40 -6.88
C ILE A 268 3.25 8.95 -7.36
N ASP A 269 2.69 8.03 -6.59
CA ASP A 269 2.63 6.61 -6.91
C ASP A 269 1.75 6.29 -8.11
N THR A 270 0.73 7.10 -8.34
CA THR A 270 -0.16 6.97 -9.50
C THR A 270 0.28 7.77 -10.70
N GLN A 271 1.39 8.50 -10.62
CA GLN A 271 1.84 9.44 -11.65
C GLN A 271 0.70 10.41 -12.07
N ASN A 272 0.19 11.15 -11.10
CA ASN A 272 -0.96 12.05 -11.26
C ASN A 272 -2.24 11.34 -11.76
N PHE A 273 -2.59 10.22 -11.15
CA PHE A 273 -3.75 9.39 -11.50
C PHE A 273 -3.72 8.80 -12.91
N MET A 274 -2.56 8.73 -13.56
CA MET A 274 -2.41 8.15 -14.88
C MET A 274 -2.18 6.64 -14.86
N ASN A 275 -1.58 6.12 -13.77
CA ASN A 275 -1.19 4.72 -13.64
C ASN A 275 -1.72 4.09 -12.35
N ARG A 276 -2.04 2.80 -12.39
CA ARG A 276 -2.45 1.99 -11.22
C ARG A 276 -3.63 2.55 -10.44
N THR A 277 -4.46 3.40 -11.05
CA THR A 277 -5.63 4.00 -10.42
C THR A 277 -6.88 3.13 -10.57
N GLY A 278 -7.69 3.12 -9.54
CA GLY A 278 -8.98 2.47 -9.50
C GLY A 278 -10.03 3.33 -8.79
N VAL A 279 -11.23 2.80 -8.63
CA VAL A 279 -12.31 3.49 -7.90
C VAL A 279 -11.87 3.86 -6.48
N ARG A 280 -11.16 2.97 -5.79
CA ARG A 280 -10.65 3.21 -4.43
C ARG A 280 -9.70 4.39 -4.36
N THR A 281 -8.83 4.56 -5.35
CA THR A 281 -7.88 5.68 -5.44
C THR A 281 -8.62 7.03 -5.50
N PHE A 282 -9.67 7.11 -6.32
CA PHE A 282 -10.50 8.32 -6.42
C PHE A 282 -11.36 8.53 -5.17
N GLU A 283 -11.87 7.48 -4.54
CA GLU A 283 -12.60 7.56 -3.27
C GLU A 283 -11.70 8.08 -2.15
N ALA A 284 -10.45 7.58 -2.05
CA ALA A 284 -9.46 8.08 -1.10
C ALA A 284 -9.12 9.55 -1.34
N ALA A 285 -8.86 9.93 -2.59
CA ALA A 285 -8.60 11.32 -2.97
C ALA A 285 -9.78 12.24 -2.63
N ALA A 286 -11.02 11.81 -2.90
CA ALA A 286 -12.22 12.57 -2.58
C ALA A 286 -12.43 12.69 -1.06
N PHE A 287 -12.11 11.65 -0.29
CA PHE A 287 -12.17 11.68 1.17
C PHE A 287 -11.22 12.73 1.76
N LEU A 288 -9.99 12.81 1.25
CA LEU A 288 -8.97 13.76 1.70
C LEU A 288 -9.27 15.23 1.32
N ARG A 289 -10.24 15.48 0.44
CA ARG A 289 -10.64 16.82 -0.02
C ARG A 289 -11.98 17.29 0.55
N ARG A 290 -12.55 16.58 1.52
CA ARG A 290 -13.76 17.00 2.26
C ARG A 290 -13.40 17.98 3.36
#